data_71e24144af553dc6399abe3a17bcef57
#
_entry.id   71e24144af553dc6399abe3a17bcef57
#
_cell.length_a   1.000
_cell.length_b   1.000
_cell.length_c   1.000
_cell.angle_alpha   90.00
_cell.angle_beta   90.00
_cell.angle_gamma   90.00
#
_symmetry.space_group_name_H-M   'P 1'
#
loop_
_entity.id
_entity.type
_entity.pdbx_description
1 polymer ?
#
loop_
_entity_poly.entity_id
_entity_poly.type
_entity_poly.pdbx_seq_one_letter_code
_entity_poly.pdbx_strand_id
1 'polypeptide(L)'
;MRETSNYKLSQWDKTDRIKMEDFNSDNQKIDSQLHAAMQQLAQAASQEGLAAEQAAREAADAAQAETLRNEITAAQKWVKLGDATLSEASNIISITIPNAESYACFFIIFDVSGTSEADLSWQGESSTYMLGSTGWNALKRCCGFCLAATLPAGGVMLWYITSYSSTQNSEQFDSYELLSEAATQGSVTISLVATTPDSTTPVLNKGSCFRIFGLKK
;
A
#
# COMPACT_ATOMS: atom_id res chain seq x y z
N MET A 1 1.70 57.75 53.36
CA MET A 1 1.59 57.29 51.97
C MET A 1 1.95 55.83 51.91
N ARG A 2 1.11 55.01 51.32
CA ARG A 2 1.36 53.55 51.10
C ARG A 2 1.63 53.32 49.61
N GLU A 3 2.01 52.11 49.25
CA GLU A 3 2.19 51.72 47.86
C GLU A 3 1.27 50.56 47.50
N THR A 4 0.86 50.50 46.24
CA THR A 4 0.14 49.34 45.73
C THR A 4 1.05 48.11 45.67
N SER A 5 0.50 46.94 45.88
CA SER A 5 1.30 45.68 45.99
C SER A 5 2.01 45.32 44.71
N ASN A 6 1.38 45.52 43.54
CA ASN A 6 1.92 45.03 42.25
C ASN A 6 2.84 46.08 41.58
N TYR A 7 2.36 47.29 41.43
CA TYR A 7 3.08 48.29 40.63
C TYR A 7 3.79 49.37 41.47
N LYS A 8 3.69 49.26 42.80
CA LYS A 8 4.32 50.20 43.75
C LYS A 8 3.95 51.66 43.48
N LEU A 9 2.69 51.87 43.07
CA LEU A 9 2.14 53.19 42.87
C LEU A 9 1.75 53.80 44.21
N SER A 10 1.83 55.11 44.30
CA SER A 10 1.48 55.84 45.53
C SER A 10 0.00 55.70 45.87
N GLN A 11 -0.27 55.36 47.13
CA GLN A 11 -1.60 55.39 47.74
C GLN A 11 -1.66 56.46 48.79
N TRP A 12 -2.50 57.47 48.54
CA TRP A 12 -2.66 58.60 49.46
C TRP A 12 -3.85 58.38 50.41
N ASP A 13 -3.62 58.64 51.69
CA ASP A 13 -4.68 58.78 52.68
C ASP A 13 -5.19 60.24 52.70
N LYS A 14 -6.36 60.49 53.28
CA LYS A 14 -7.01 61.82 53.36
C LYS A 14 -6.13 62.93 53.98
N THR A 15 -5.17 62.50 54.81
CA THR A 15 -4.24 63.39 55.51
C THR A 15 -2.91 63.60 54.76
N ASP A 16 -2.69 62.86 53.71
CA ASP A 16 -1.44 62.95 52.96
C ASP A 16 -1.43 64.20 52.03
N ARG A 17 -0.30 64.82 51.95
CA ARG A 17 -0.09 65.92 51.00
C ARG A 17 0.40 65.35 49.69
N ILE A 18 -0.42 65.46 48.65
CA ILE A 18 -0.06 65.04 47.28
C ILE A 18 1.09 65.90 46.76
N LYS A 19 2.17 65.27 46.38
CA LYS A 19 3.33 65.95 45.74
C LYS A 19 3.38 65.61 44.25
N MET A 20 3.77 66.60 43.47
CA MET A 20 3.89 66.41 42.03
C MET A 20 4.96 65.37 41.65
N GLU A 21 6.01 65.25 42.49
CA GLU A 21 7.08 64.26 42.30
C GLU A 21 6.53 62.82 42.43
N ASP A 22 5.67 62.56 43.40
CA ASP A 22 5.07 61.23 43.60
C ASP A 22 4.19 60.87 42.39
N PHE A 23 3.40 61.81 41.89
CA PHE A 23 2.55 61.63 40.73
C PHE A 23 3.37 61.34 39.44
N ASN A 24 4.43 62.12 39.22
CA ASN A 24 5.32 61.93 38.11
C ASN A 24 6.07 60.60 38.18
N SER A 25 6.48 60.17 39.37
CA SER A 25 7.11 58.87 39.58
C SER A 25 6.15 57.71 39.23
N ASP A 26 4.88 57.80 39.65
CA ASP A 26 3.87 56.80 39.38
C ASP A 26 3.55 56.72 37.87
N ASN A 27 3.47 57.88 37.17
CA ASN A 27 3.33 57.90 35.73
C ASN A 27 4.50 57.22 35.00
N GLN A 28 5.73 57.43 35.46
CA GLN A 28 6.91 56.77 34.85
C GLN A 28 6.88 55.26 35.09
N LYS A 29 6.44 54.78 36.27
CA LYS A 29 6.29 53.37 36.53
C LYS A 29 5.24 52.74 35.62
N ILE A 30 4.08 53.38 35.46
CA ILE A 30 3.01 52.92 34.59
C ILE A 30 3.50 52.85 33.12
N ASP A 31 4.14 53.91 32.62
CA ASP A 31 4.66 54.00 31.26
C ASP A 31 5.68 52.86 30.99
N SER A 32 6.62 52.67 31.91
CA SER A 32 7.64 51.64 31.81
C SER A 32 7.04 50.22 31.79
N GLN A 33 6.04 49.95 32.63
CA GLN A 33 5.35 48.65 32.71
C GLN A 33 4.50 48.37 31.47
N LEU A 34 3.80 49.40 30.97
CA LEU A 34 3.05 49.31 29.73
C LEU A 34 3.97 49.01 28.53
N HIS A 35 5.09 49.73 28.46
CA HIS A 35 6.07 49.54 27.38
C HIS A 35 6.65 48.10 27.43
N ALA A 36 7.03 47.61 28.60
CA ALA A 36 7.52 46.24 28.80
C ALA A 36 6.47 45.20 28.38
N ALA A 37 5.21 45.38 28.79
CA ALA A 37 4.10 44.51 28.43
C ALA A 37 3.86 44.48 26.91
N MET A 38 3.91 45.65 26.26
CA MET A 38 3.79 45.73 24.79
C MET A 38 4.94 45.03 24.07
N GLN A 39 6.16 45.15 24.56
CA GLN A 39 7.31 44.42 23.98
C GLN A 39 7.16 42.90 24.14
N GLN A 40 6.75 42.45 25.30
CA GLN A 40 6.49 41.02 25.55
C GLN A 40 5.38 40.47 24.62
N LEU A 41 4.30 41.22 24.48
CA LEU A 41 3.20 40.86 23.58
C LEU A 41 3.66 40.83 22.11
N ALA A 42 4.45 41.80 21.68
CA ALA A 42 5.00 41.82 20.33
C ALA A 42 5.95 40.63 20.06
N GLN A 43 6.75 40.22 21.05
CA GLN A 43 7.60 39.04 20.93
C GLN A 43 6.80 37.75 20.89
N ALA A 44 5.78 37.62 21.74
CA ALA A 44 4.91 36.45 21.80
C ALA A 44 4.06 36.30 20.52
N ALA A 45 3.67 37.39 19.90
CA ALA A 45 2.86 37.43 18.68
C ALA A 45 3.67 37.72 17.40
N SER A 46 5.00 37.54 17.44
CA SER A 46 5.81 37.79 16.26
C SER A 46 5.44 36.83 15.12
N GLN A 47 5.26 37.38 13.92
CA GLN A 47 4.98 36.59 12.73
C GLN A 47 6.08 35.53 12.46
N GLU A 48 7.33 35.86 12.84
CA GLU A 48 8.45 34.93 12.75
C GLU A 48 8.30 33.73 13.68
N GLY A 49 7.81 33.94 14.91
CA GLY A 49 7.54 32.85 15.84
C GLY A 49 6.45 31.90 15.35
N LEU A 50 5.36 32.47 14.81
CA LEU A 50 4.28 31.68 14.21
C LEU A 50 4.74 30.93 12.97
N ALA A 51 5.51 31.56 12.11
CA ALA A 51 6.05 30.91 10.90
C ALA A 51 7.03 29.77 11.26
N ALA A 52 7.87 29.97 12.28
CA ALA A 52 8.78 28.93 12.76
C ALA A 52 8.02 27.74 13.36
N GLU A 53 6.97 27.97 14.15
CA GLU A 53 6.12 26.93 14.71
C GLU A 53 5.37 26.17 13.60
N GLN A 54 4.82 26.88 12.64
CA GLN A 54 4.14 26.24 11.50
C GLN A 54 5.11 25.36 10.70
N ALA A 55 6.30 25.85 10.39
CA ALA A 55 7.31 25.06 9.69
C ALA A 55 7.74 23.80 10.49
N ALA A 56 7.87 23.93 11.82
CA ALA A 56 8.19 22.81 12.69
C ALA A 56 7.07 21.76 12.71
N ARG A 57 5.80 22.17 12.72
CA ARG A 57 4.65 21.26 12.64
C ARG A 57 4.59 20.58 11.29
N GLU A 58 4.74 21.30 10.19
CA GLU A 58 4.74 20.72 8.84
C GLU A 58 5.86 19.67 8.68
N ALA A 59 7.05 19.95 9.22
CA ALA A 59 8.16 19.00 9.22
C ALA A 59 7.86 17.76 10.07
N ALA A 60 7.26 17.93 11.25
CA ALA A 60 6.86 16.80 12.11
C ALA A 60 5.77 15.94 11.46
N ASP A 61 4.77 16.55 10.85
CA ASP A 61 3.69 15.85 10.14
C ASP A 61 4.24 15.06 8.94
N ALA A 62 5.18 15.65 8.19
CA ALA A 62 5.84 14.98 7.06
C ALA A 62 6.66 13.76 7.54
N ALA A 63 7.41 13.89 8.62
CA ALA A 63 8.17 12.80 9.21
C ALA A 63 7.26 11.67 9.74
N GLN A 64 6.14 12.02 10.37
CA GLN A 64 5.15 11.04 10.83
C GLN A 64 4.48 10.33 9.67
N ALA A 65 4.11 11.06 8.61
CA ALA A 65 3.54 10.46 7.40
C ALA A 65 4.50 9.47 6.73
N GLU A 66 5.80 9.77 6.68
CA GLU A 66 6.82 8.88 6.16
C GLU A 66 6.97 7.61 7.02
N THR A 67 6.99 7.77 8.35
CA THR A 67 7.04 6.65 9.28
C THR A 67 5.85 5.71 9.07
N LEU A 68 4.63 6.25 9.00
CA LEU A 68 3.42 5.47 8.76
C LEU A 68 3.45 4.76 7.40
N ARG A 69 3.93 5.40 6.34
CA ARG A 69 4.10 4.74 5.04
C ARG A 69 5.05 3.55 5.12
N ASN A 70 6.16 3.72 5.82
CA ASN A 70 7.14 2.65 6.00
C ASN A 70 6.57 1.50 6.83
N GLU A 71 5.83 1.79 7.89
CA GLU A 71 5.13 0.78 8.70
C GLU A 71 4.06 0.03 7.89
N ILE A 72 3.23 0.74 7.12
CA ILE A 72 2.24 0.14 6.23
C ILE A 72 2.93 -0.77 5.21
N THR A 73 4.01 -0.30 4.58
CA THR A 73 4.77 -1.08 3.61
C THR A 73 5.39 -2.32 4.25
N ALA A 74 5.93 -2.19 5.46
CA ALA A 74 6.48 -3.33 6.21
C ALA A 74 5.40 -4.32 6.66
N ALA A 75 4.20 -3.84 6.98
CA ALA A 75 3.06 -4.67 7.35
C ALA A 75 2.39 -5.35 6.15
N GLN A 76 2.62 -4.87 4.93
CA GLN A 76 2.11 -5.49 3.70
C GLN A 76 2.82 -6.83 3.47
N LYS A 77 2.15 -7.91 3.84
CA LYS A 77 2.65 -9.27 3.59
C LYS A 77 2.45 -9.70 2.13
N TRP A 78 1.39 -9.22 1.46
CA TRP A 78 1.11 -9.49 0.06
C TRP A 78 1.76 -8.48 -0.86
N VAL A 79 2.56 -8.95 -1.80
CA VAL A 79 3.30 -8.11 -2.77
C VAL A 79 2.92 -8.55 -4.17
N LYS A 80 2.62 -7.59 -5.05
CA LYS A 80 2.44 -7.86 -6.48
C LYS A 80 3.80 -8.21 -7.09
N LEU A 81 3.92 -9.42 -7.63
CA LEU A 81 5.17 -9.95 -8.18
C LEU A 81 5.24 -9.81 -9.69
N GLY A 82 4.10 -9.88 -10.36
CA GLY A 82 4.06 -9.77 -11.80
C GLY A 82 2.65 -9.48 -12.31
N ASP A 83 2.63 -8.97 -13.53
CA ASP A 83 1.44 -8.66 -14.31
C ASP A 83 1.78 -8.85 -15.77
N ALA A 84 1.12 -9.78 -16.44
CA ALA A 84 1.26 -10.01 -17.86
C ALA A 84 -0.09 -9.82 -18.54
N THR A 85 -0.08 -9.09 -19.67
CA THR A 85 -1.25 -8.92 -20.52
C THR A 85 -0.82 -9.16 -21.96
N LEU A 86 -1.52 -10.01 -22.66
CA LEU A 86 -1.21 -10.32 -24.05
C LEU A 86 -1.47 -9.10 -24.94
N SER A 87 -0.43 -8.64 -25.64
CA SER A 87 -0.52 -7.61 -26.68
C SER A 87 -1.02 -8.17 -28.01
N GLU A 88 -0.83 -9.46 -28.21
CA GLU A 88 -1.26 -10.23 -29.38
C GLU A 88 -1.83 -11.59 -28.94
N ALA A 89 -2.49 -12.30 -29.83
CA ALA A 89 -2.96 -13.65 -29.55
C ALA A 89 -1.78 -14.62 -29.35
N SER A 90 -1.91 -15.53 -28.39
CA SER A 90 -0.86 -16.48 -28.01
C SER A 90 -1.47 -17.79 -27.50
N ASN A 91 -0.67 -18.82 -27.37
CA ASN A 91 -1.05 -20.04 -26.64
C ASN A 91 -0.53 -20.06 -25.21
N ILE A 92 0.25 -19.07 -24.81
CA ILE A 92 0.88 -19.02 -23.49
C ILE A 92 0.93 -17.60 -22.97
N ILE A 93 0.69 -17.46 -21.68
CA ILE A 93 0.95 -16.26 -20.92
C ILE A 93 1.76 -16.63 -19.66
N SER A 94 2.88 -15.97 -19.42
CA SER A 94 3.85 -16.36 -18.40
C SER A 94 4.28 -15.20 -17.55
N ILE A 95 4.59 -15.49 -16.27
CA ILE A 95 5.24 -14.55 -15.36
C ILE A 95 6.39 -15.28 -14.67
N THR A 96 7.56 -14.64 -14.63
CA THR A 96 8.72 -15.10 -13.86
C THR A 96 8.76 -14.39 -12.52
N ILE A 97 8.82 -15.16 -11.45
CA ILE A 97 8.89 -14.69 -10.07
C ILE A 97 10.34 -14.83 -9.60
N PRO A 98 11.06 -13.72 -9.36
CA PRO A 98 12.39 -13.77 -8.79
C PRO A 98 12.31 -14.09 -7.28
N ASN A 99 13.32 -14.81 -6.77
CA ASN A 99 13.44 -15.15 -5.35
C ASN A 99 12.16 -15.78 -4.77
N ALA A 100 11.61 -16.77 -5.46
CA ALA A 100 10.35 -17.43 -5.10
C ALA A 100 10.38 -18.01 -3.68
N GLU A 101 11.55 -18.42 -3.21
CA GLU A 101 11.79 -18.92 -1.84
C GLU A 101 11.48 -17.92 -0.73
N SER A 102 11.44 -16.63 -1.04
CA SER A 102 11.10 -15.56 -0.08
C SER A 102 9.62 -15.48 0.26
N TYR A 103 8.78 -16.25 -0.44
CA TYR A 103 7.32 -16.21 -0.29
C TYR A 103 6.79 -17.51 0.29
N ALA A 104 5.80 -17.40 1.19
CA ALA A 104 5.13 -18.56 1.79
C ALA A 104 4.09 -19.16 0.84
N CYS A 105 3.42 -18.32 0.06
CA CYS A 105 2.47 -18.74 -0.97
C CYS A 105 2.29 -17.63 -2.01
N PHE A 106 1.66 -18.01 -3.12
CA PHE A 106 1.30 -17.11 -4.21
C PHE A 106 -0.20 -17.10 -4.41
N PHE A 107 -0.75 -15.91 -4.65
CA PHE A 107 -2.12 -15.73 -5.09
C PHE A 107 -2.11 -15.27 -6.55
N ILE A 108 -2.76 -16.03 -7.39
CA ILE A 108 -2.74 -15.86 -8.84
C ILE A 108 -4.14 -15.53 -9.30
N ILE A 109 -4.29 -14.47 -10.07
CA ILE A 109 -5.53 -14.05 -10.70
C ILE A 109 -5.33 -14.12 -12.20
N PHE A 110 -6.27 -14.72 -12.91
CA PHE A 110 -6.26 -14.74 -14.36
C PHE A 110 -7.62 -14.40 -14.93
N ASP A 111 -7.60 -13.79 -16.09
CA ASP A 111 -8.77 -13.47 -16.91
C ASP A 111 -8.36 -13.63 -18.38
N VAL A 112 -8.74 -14.73 -18.96
CA VAL A 112 -8.36 -15.09 -20.32
C VAL A 112 -9.60 -15.30 -21.18
N SER A 113 -9.46 -14.92 -22.45
CA SER A 113 -10.48 -15.18 -23.45
C SER A 113 -9.84 -15.89 -24.65
N GLY A 114 -10.62 -16.66 -25.38
CA GLY A 114 -10.12 -17.45 -26.50
C GLY A 114 -11.10 -17.49 -27.68
N THR A 115 -10.61 -18.00 -28.79
CA THR A 115 -11.34 -18.06 -30.08
C THR A 115 -11.81 -19.45 -30.43
N SER A 116 -11.25 -20.49 -29.83
CA SER A 116 -11.52 -21.89 -30.18
C SER A 116 -11.57 -22.80 -28.97
N GLU A 117 -11.95 -24.05 -29.20
CA GLU A 117 -11.83 -25.10 -28.19
C GLU A 117 -10.37 -25.28 -27.79
N ALA A 118 -10.09 -25.25 -26.50
CA ALA A 118 -8.75 -25.44 -25.96
C ALA A 118 -8.81 -25.97 -24.54
N ASP A 119 -7.82 -26.78 -24.22
CA ASP A 119 -7.53 -27.16 -22.85
C ASP A 119 -6.62 -26.11 -22.22
N LEU A 120 -6.98 -25.59 -21.05
CA LEU A 120 -6.13 -24.73 -20.27
C LEU A 120 -5.34 -25.55 -19.26
N SER A 121 -4.06 -25.27 -19.14
CA SER A 121 -3.19 -25.91 -18.17
C SER A 121 -2.25 -24.92 -17.52
N TRP A 122 -1.90 -25.19 -16.26
CA TRP A 122 -0.78 -24.57 -15.60
C TRP A 122 0.51 -25.28 -15.97
N GLN A 123 1.52 -24.54 -16.34
CA GLN A 123 2.84 -25.05 -16.62
C GLN A 123 3.87 -24.36 -15.73
N GLY A 124 4.59 -25.16 -14.95
CA GLY A 124 5.84 -24.78 -14.30
C GLY A 124 7.04 -25.27 -15.08
N GLU A 125 8.25 -25.00 -14.59
CA GLU A 125 9.50 -25.37 -15.27
C GLU A 125 9.66 -26.89 -15.52
N SER A 126 9.06 -27.72 -14.67
CA SER A 126 9.22 -29.19 -14.71
C SER A 126 7.91 -29.98 -14.86
N SER A 127 6.76 -29.33 -14.88
CA SER A 127 5.48 -30.02 -14.80
C SER A 127 4.35 -29.23 -15.46
N THR A 128 3.48 -29.93 -16.17
CA THR A 128 2.27 -29.38 -16.78
C THR A 128 1.05 -29.95 -16.08
N TYR A 129 0.13 -29.10 -15.66
CA TYR A 129 -1.09 -29.49 -14.94
C TYR A 129 -2.32 -28.96 -15.64
N MET A 130 -3.23 -29.84 -15.94
CA MET A 130 -4.47 -29.50 -16.64
C MET A 130 -5.45 -28.85 -15.64
N LEU A 131 -5.99 -27.70 -16.01
CA LEU A 131 -7.08 -27.04 -15.27
C LEU A 131 -8.43 -27.75 -15.42
N GLY A 132 -8.43 -28.91 -16.02
CA GLY A 132 -9.58 -29.73 -16.32
C GLY A 132 -9.63 -30.15 -17.77
N SER A 133 -9.88 -31.44 -18.03
CA SER A 133 -10.00 -32.02 -19.37
C SER A 133 -11.47 -32.21 -19.76
N THR A 134 -12.27 -31.16 -19.71
CA THR A 134 -13.61 -31.28 -20.27
C THR A 134 -13.65 -30.41 -21.52
N GLY A 135 -13.80 -31.06 -22.65
CA GLY A 135 -13.84 -30.43 -23.98
C GLY A 135 -14.55 -29.08 -23.95
N TRP A 136 -13.79 -28.05 -24.01
CA TRP A 136 -14.26 -26.67 -23.90
C TRP A 136 -14.82 -26.29 -25.25
N ASN A 137 -16.13 -26.37 -25.39
CA ASN A 137 -16.77 -25.86 -26.57
C ASN A 137 -16.60 -24.34 -26.63
N ALA A 138 -15.65 -23.87 -27.40
CA ALA A 138 -15.31 -22.46 -27.67
C ALA A 138 -15.05 -21.63 -26.39
N LEU A 139 -13.81 -21.53 -25.98
CA LEU A 139 -13.37 -20.70 -24.87
C LEU A 139 -13.73 -19.22 -25.12
N LYS A 140 -14.87 -18.76 -24.66
CA LYS A 140 -15.19 -17.33 -24.76
C LYS A 140 -14.44 -16.52 -23.71
N ARG A 141 -14.48 -16.95 -22.46
CA ARG A 141 -13.77 -16.32 -21.35
C ARG A 141 -13.64 -17.28 -20.19
N CYS A 142 -12.49 -17.31 -19.57
CA CYS A 142 -12.23 -17.99 -18.32
C CYS A 142 -11.56 -17.02 -17.35
N CYS A 143 -12.11 -16.86 -16.20
CA CYS A 143 -11.51 -16.08 -15.14
C CYS A 143 -11.49 -16.89 -13.84
N GLY A 144 -10.51 -16.65 -13.00
CA GLY A 144 -10.42 -17.35 -11.75
C GLY A 144 -9.24 -16.89 -10.93
N PHE A 145 -9.05 -17.59 -9.84
CA PHE A 145 -7.87 -17.40 -9.02
C PHE A 145 -7.33 -18.77 -8.58
N CYS A 146 -6.05 -18.78 -8.30
CA CYS A 146 -5.34 -19.93 -7.77
C CYS A 146 -4.52 -19.49 -6.56
N LEU A 147 -4.54 -20.29 -5.50
CA LEU A 147 -3.62 -20.17 -4.38
C LEU A 147 -2.56 -21.26 -4.53
N ALA A 148 -1.32 -20.87 -4.64
CA ALA A 148 -0.18 -21.77 -4.72
C ALA A 148 0.63 -21.67 -3.43
N ALA A 149 0.64 -22.70 -2.60
CA ALA A 149 1.43 -22.73 -1.38
C ALA A 149 2.70 -23.55 -1.59
N THR A 150 3.84 -23.03 -1.11
CA THR A 150 5.09 -23.79 -1.07
C THR A 150 5.06 -24.74 0.11
N LEU A 151 5.30 -26.03 -0.17
CA LEU A 151 5.39 -27.06 0.87
C LEU A 151 6.80 -27.10 1.47
N PRO A 152 6.94 -27.50 2.75
CA PRO A 152 8.25 -27.66 3.40
C PRO A 152 9.22 -28.61 2.69
N ALA A 153 8.68 -29.58 1.95
CA ALA A 153 9.45 -30.56 1.19
C ALA A 153 9.85 -30.10 -0.22
N GLY A 154 9.58 -28.82 -0.56
CA GLY A 154 9.94 -28.29 -1.86
C GLY A 154 8.87 -28.43 -2.95
N GLY A 155 7.68 -28.89 -2.62
CA GLY A 155 6.54 -28.94 -3.54
C GLY A 155 5.71 -27.66 -3.53
N VAL A 156 4.84 -27.51 -4.50
CA VAL A 156 3.81 -26.44 -4.56
C VAL A 156 2.44 -27.11 -4.61
N MET A 157 1.54 -26.71 -3.73
CA MET A 157 0.15 -27.12 -3.75
C MET A 157 -0.69 -26.00 -4.37
N LEU A 158 -1.50 -26.34 -5.36
CA LEU A 158 -2.40 -25.42 -6.04
C LEU A 158 -3.84 -25.69 -5.64
N TRP A 159 -4.54 -24.65 -5.21
CA TRP A 159 -6.01 -24.63 -5.12
C TRP A 159 -6.51 -23.58 -6.10
N TYR A 160 -7.44 -23.94 -6.97
CA TYR A 160 -7.99 -22.99 -7.90
C TYR A 160 -9.51 -23.01 -7.92
N ILE A 161 -10.08 -21.84 -8.18
CA ILE A 161 -11.49 -21.64 -8.47
C ILE A 161 -11.56 -20.98 -9.84
N THR A 162 -12.29 -21.59 -10.73
CA THR A 162 -12.48 -21.07 -12.09
C THR A 162 -13.95 -20.89 -12.39
N SER A 163 -14.28 -19.79 -13.05
CA SER A 163 -15.59 -19.55 -13.62
C SER A 163 -15.46 -19.46 -15.13
N TYR A 164 -16.27 -20.22 -15.81
CA TYR A 164 -16.29 -20.28 -17.27
C TYR A 164 -17.53 -19.57 -17.81
N SER A 165 -17.35 -18.74 -18.83
CA SER A 165 -18.43 -18.24 -19.64
C SER A 165 -18.56 -19.12 -20.88
N SER A 166 -19.25 -20.22 -20.75
CA SER A 166 -19.76 -21.00 -21.88
C SER A 166 -21.30 -20.88 -21.91
N THR A 167 -21.92 -21.46 -22.92
CA THR A 167 -23.40 -21.56 -23.01
C THR A 167 -24.03 -22.37 -21.85
N GLN A 168 -23.20 -23.01 -21.04
CA GLN A 168 -23.56 -23.66 -19.78
C GLN A 168 -22.65 -23.10 -18.69
N ASN A 169 -23.19 -22.31 -17.78
CA ASN A 169 -22.48 -21.82 -16.60
C ASN A 169 -22.11 -23.02 -15.73
N SER A 170 -20.84 -23.37 -15.68
CA SER A 170 -20.31 -24.34 -14.72
C SER A 170 -19.23 -23.67 -13.87
N GLU A 171 -19.44 -23.62 -12.58
CA GLU A 171 -18.41 -23.30 -11.61
C GLU A 171 -17.73 -24.62 -11.23
N GLN A 172 -16.42 -24.71 -11.38
CA GLN A 172 -15.65 -25.86 -10.98
C GLN A 172 -14.68 -25.48 -9.89
N PHE A 173 -14.75 -26.20 -8.78
CA PHE A 173 -13.79 -26.12 -7.68
C PHE A 173 -12.97 -27.40 -7.67
N ASP A 174 -11.67 -27.28 -7.95
CA ASP A 174 -10.75 -28.42 -7.92
C ASP A 174 -9.50 -28.09 -7.09
N SER A 175 -8.96 -29.09 -6.42
CA SER A 175 -7.69 -29.00 -5.72
C SER A 175 -6.74 -30.08 -6.25
N TYR A 176 -5.53 -29.70 -6.62
CA TYR A 176 -4.49 -30.61 -7.06
C TYR A 176 -3.21 -30.40 -6.27
N GLU A 177 -2.54 -31.50 -5.95
CA GLU A 177 -1.21 -31.48 -5.35
C GLU A 177 -0.16 -31.49 -6.46
N LEU A 178 0.68 -30.48 -6.45
CA LEU A 178 1.80 -30.30 -7.35
C LEU A 178 3.07 -30.76 -6.66
N LEU A 179 3.53 -31.94 -6.97
CA LEU A 179 4.83 -32.42 -6.54
C LEU A 179 5.89 -32.04 -7.58
N SER A 180 6.59 -30.96 -7.32
CA SER A 180 7.80 -30.61 -8.07
C SER A 180 8.91 -30.28 -7.10
N GLU A 181 9.97 -31.03 -7.12
CA GLU A 181 11.17 -30.83 -6.28
C GLU A 181 11.98 -29.58 -6.65
N ALA A 182 11.71 -28.95 -7.80
CA ALA A 182 12.55 -27.88 -8.36
C ALA A 182 12.13 -26.46 -8.00
N ALA A 183 10.99 -26.24 -7.37
CA ALA A 183 10.38 -24.90 -7.26
C ALA A 183 10.90 -24.04 -6.10
N THR A 184 12.02 -24.33 -5.47
CA THR A 184 12.35 -23.67 -4.20
C THR A 184 13.59 -22.82 -4.17
N GLN A 185 14.35 -22.72 -5.25
CA GLN A 185 15.55 -21.88 -5.26
C GLN A 185 15.64 -21.03 -6.54
N GLY A 186 15.64 -19.72 -6.34
CA GLY A 186 15.84 -18.77 -7.42
C GLY A 186 14.55 -18.25 -8.07
N SER A 187 14.56 -18.08 -9.38
CA SER A 187 13.39 -17.62 -10.13
C SER A 187 12.51 -18.80 -10.59
N VAL A 188 11.19 -18.61 -10.46
CA VAL A 188 10.20 -19.59 -10.92
C VAL A 188 9.33 -18.94 -11.99
N THR A 189 9.17 -19.60 -13.14
CA THR A 189 8.24 -19.18 -14.19
C THR A 189 6.96 -19.97 -14.09
N ILE A 190 5.85 -19.27 -13.96
CA ILE A 190 4.50 -19.84 -13.96
C ILE A 190 3.81 -19.40 -15.23
N SER A 191 3.25 -20.34 -15.96
CA SER A 191 2.59 -20.13 -17.24
C SER A 191 1.18 -20.68 -17.24
N LEU A 192 0.27 -19.99 -17.89
CA LEU A 192 -1.02 -20.50 -18.30
C LEU A 192 -0.94 -20.82 -19.80
N VAL A 193 -1.19 -22.07 -20.14
CA VAL A 193 -1.04 -22.59 -21.50
C VAL A 193 -2.39 -23.03 -22.02
N ALA A 194 -2.73 -22.64 -23.24
CA ALA A 194 -3.88 -23.12 -23.96
C ALA A 194 -3.43 -24.10 -25.06
N THR A 195 -3.94 -25.31 -25.04
CA THR A 195 -3.57 -26.36 -25.99
C THR A 195 -4.78 -26.72 -26.85
N THR A 196 -4.58 -26.70 -28.17
CA THR A 196 -5.56 -27.21 -29.14
C THR A 196 -5.06 -28.50 -29.75
N PRO A 197 -5.93 -29.33 -30.32
CA PRO A 197 -5.54 -30.57 -31.00
C PRO A 197 -4.54 -30.36 -32.15
N ASP A 198 -4.61 -29.24 -32.84
CA ASP A 198 -3.74 -28.92 -33.99
C ASP A 198 -2.55 -28.00 -33.61
N SER A 199 -2.45 -27.56 -32.36
CA SER A 199 -1.32 -26.82 -31.71
C SER A 199 -0.73 -25.62 -32.48
N THR A 200 -1.28 -25.24 -33.62
CA THR A 200 -0.70 -24.24 -34.53
C THR A 200 -1.37 -22.87 -34.46
N THR A 201 -2.61 -22.81 -33.97
CA THR A 201 -3.38 -21.58 -33.98
C THR A 201 -3.39 -20.96 -32.55
N PRO A 202 -3.02 -19.69 -32.41
CA PRO A 202 -3.14 -19.00 -31.11
C PRO A 202 -4.57 -18.96 -30.63
N VAL A 203 -4.79 -19.40 -29.39
CA VAL A 203 -6.12 -19.53 -28.78
C VAL A 203 -6.47 -18.37 -27.87
N LEU A 204 -5.52 -17.93 -27.07
CA LEU A 204 -5.74 -16.83 -26.13
C LEU A 204 -5.75 -15.50 -26.88
N ASN A 205 -6.80 -14.74 -26.67
CA ASN A 205 -6.94 -13.44 -27.32
C ASN A 205 -6.03 -12.39 -26.70
N LYS A 206 -5.74 -11.36 -27.48
CA LYS A 206 -5.21 -10.09 -26.99
C LYS A 206 -6.07 -9.58 -25.84
N GLY A 207 -5.41 -9.08 -24.78
CA GLY A 207 -6.06 -8.56 -23.57
C GLY A 207 -6.23 -9.61 -22.48
N SER A 208 -5.99 -10.91 -22.76
CA SER A 208 -5.89 -11.93 -21.72
C SER A 208 -4.83 -11.53 -20.71
N CYS A 209 -5.13 -11.61 -19.41
CA CYS A 209 -4.23 -11.14 -18.37
C CYS A 209 -4.01 -12.16 -17.27
N PHE A 210 -2.84 -12.05 -16.62
CA PHE A 210 -2.35 -12.94 -15.60
C PHE A 210 -1.59 -12.11 -14.56
N ARG A 211 -1.94 -12.21 -13.27
CA ARG A 211 -1.33 -11.44 -12.18
C ARG A 211 -0.96 -12.34 -11.04
N ILE A 212 0.22 -12.11 -10.47
CA ILE A 212 0.72 -12.89 -9.33
C ILE A 212 1.03 -11.97 -8.16
N PHE A 213 0.58 -12.38 -6.97
CA PHE A 213 0.90 -11.76 -5.70
C PHE A 213 1.57 -12.81 -4.82
N GLY A 214 2.62 -12.43 -4.10
CA GLY A 214 3.31 -13.29 -3.15
C GLY A 214 3.08 -12.85 -1.71
N LEU A 215 2.85 -13.80 -0.81
CA LEU A 215 2.84 -13.58 0.63
C LEU A 215 4.25 -13.77 1.15
N LYS A 216 4.88 -12.70 1.64
CA LYS A 216 6.22 -12.76 2.25
C LYS A 216 6.22 -13.68 3.49
N LYS A 217 7.29 -14.44 3.65
CA LYS A 217 7.56 -15.25 4.86
C LYS A 217 7.77 -14.38 6.08
#